data_ee3c1c2ededbaf472ed0a9d911bd2524
#
_entry.id   ee3c1c2ededbaf472ed0a9d911bd2524
#
_cell.length_a   1.000
_cell.length_b   1.000
_cell.length_c   1.000
_cell.angle_alpha   90.00
_cell.angle_beta   90.00
_cell.angle_gamma   90.00
#
_symmetry.space_group_name_H-M   'P 1'
#
loop_
_entity.id
_entity.type
_entity.pdbx_description
1 polymer ?
#
loop_
_entity_poly.entity_id
_entity_poly.type
_entity_poly.pdbx_seq_one_letter_code
_entity_poly.pdbx_strand_id
1 'polypeptide(L)'
;MKDLKTVEQSTLKTFKTHRPSEYFKEKENDKSFNVHDKKVEHLYRFGLAFPPEYFRGRTLIDLGAGTGHHTVSLARWGAKCTLVEMNDDALDVARNVFSEFSEVEDHHFINSSLYDIDKVKYREKFDIAHSRGVLTHVADKRGAFEILASLAKPGGYVIYGDRNTCGGIQEMLQRLAVYSYAGNDELQIVNVSEKLFSDDIERSVLSVPRSREAVIYDRWVIRQQDDPSISDVIDFFEENNLLYVNSWPRIDFLGRGVSTFTDPNNNHALKQGAFLVENLWMILNDGESENIKSLEGVGIGEYKNLLVTVANMLRNL
;
A
#
# COMPACT_ATOMS: atom_id res chain seq x y z
N MET A 1 -20.30 9.57 7.28
CA MET A 1 -19.21 8.62 7.56
C MET A 1 -19.72 7.24 7.22
N LYS A 2 -19.08 6.52 6.29
CA LYS A 2 -19.46 5.12 6.00
C LYS A 2 -19.20 4.31 7.27
N ASP A 3 -20.15 3.42 7.63
CA ASP A 3 -19.98 2.54 8.79
C ASP A 3 -18.76 1.61 8.55
N LEU A 4 -17.88 1.54 9.54
CA LEU A 4 -16.62 0.79 9.48
C LEU A 4 -16.86 -0.68 9.09
N LYS A 5 -17.83 -1.33 9.70
CA LYS A 5 -18.17 -2.73 9.42
C LYS A 5 -18.71 -2.94 8.01
N THR A 6 -19.49 -2.01 7.50
CA THR A 6 -20.01 -2.07 6.13
C THR A 6 -18.87 -2.00 5.11
N VAL A 7 -17.87 -1.13 5.33
CA VAL A 7 -16.68 -1.05 4.47
C VAL A 7 -15.87 -2.34 4.55
N GLU A 8 -15.58 -2.85 5.74
CA GLU A 8 -14.85 -4.11 5.91
C GLU A 8 -15.53 -5.29 5.22
N GLN A 9 -16.85 -5.44 5.37
CA GLN A 9 -17.60 -6.52 4.73
C GLN A 9 -17.57 -6.42 3.20
N SER A 10 -17.72 -5.20 2.65
CA SER A 10 -17.63 -4.97 1.21
C SER A 10 -16.24 -5.31 0.67
N THR A 11 -15.20 -4.86 1.37
CA THR A 11 -13.80 -5.14 1.03
C THR A 11 -13.52 -6.64 1.09
N LEU A 12 -13.91 -7.30 2.18
CA LEU A 12 -13.76 -8.75 2.36
C LEU A 12 -14.44 -9.55 1.23
N LYS A 13 -15.67 -9.17 0.87
CA LYS A 13 -16.41 -9.84 -0.22
C LYS A 13 -15.61 -9.78 -1.53
N THR A 14 -15.08 -8.61 -1.88
CA THR A 14 -14.31 -8.42 -3.11
C THR A 14 -13.03 -9.24 -3.11
N PHE A 15 -12.25 -9.18 -2.02
CA PHE A 15 -10.98 -9.91 -1.93
C PHE A 15 -11.14 -11.43 -1.80
N LYS A 16 -12.24 -11.93 -1.25
CA LYS A 16 -12.55 -13.37 -1.26
C LYS A 16 -12.82 -13.88 -2.66
N THR A 17 -13.52 -13.09 -3.47
CA THR A 17 -13.92 -13.52 -4.81
C THR A 17 -12.79 -13.41 -5.83
N HIS A 18 -12.00 -12.33 -5.80
CA HIS A 18 -11.13 -11.96 -6.92
C HIS A 18 -9.62 -12.01 -6.62
N ARG A 19 -9.19 -12.22 -5.37
CA ARG A 19 -7.77 -12.39 -4.93
C ARG A 19 -6.75 -11.57 -5.72
N PRO A 20 -6.79 -10.23 -5.70
CA PRO A 20 -5.95 -9.41 -6.59
C PRO A 20 -4.47 -9.35 -6.20
N SER A 21 -4.08 -9.89 -5.05
CA SER A 21 -2.77 -9.68 -4.42
C SER A 21 -1.77 -10.84 -4.60
N GLU A 22 -1.88 -11.62 -5.67
CA GLU A 22 -0.92 -12.68 -5.97
C GLU A 22 0.23 -12.14 -6.83
N TYR A 23 1.47 -12.20 -6.32
CA TYR A 23 2.67 -11.64 -7.00
C TYR A 23 3.56 -12.70 -7.64
N PHE A 24 3.40 -13.96 -7.29
CA PHE A 24 4.05 -15.12 -7.89
C PHE A 24 3.11 -16.33 -7.76
N LYS A 25 3.36 -17.36 -8.56
CA LYS A 25 2.58 -18.61 -8.50
C LYS A 25 3.30 -19.61 -7.62
N GLU A 26 2.63 -20.14 -6.61
CA GLU A 26 3.16 -21.06 -5.60
C GLU A 26 3.78 -22.33 -6.23
N LYS A 27 3.27 -22.80 -7.37
CA LYS A 27 3.66 -24.07 -7.99
C LYS A 27 4.52 -23.95 -9.25
N GLU A 28 4.81 -22.75 -9.72
CA GLU A 28 5.60 -22.53 -10.94
C GLU A 28 7.06 -22.16 -10.66
N ASN A 29 7.77 -23.00 -9.97
CA ASN A 29 9.21 -22.88 -9.80
C ASN A 29 9.69 -21.75 -8.86
N ASP A 30 10.72 -22.03 -8.13
CA ASP A 30 11.59 -21.07 -7.42
C ASP A 30 11.95 -19.81 -8.21
N LYS A 31 11.82 -19.84 -9.53
CA LYS A 31 12.18 -18.70 -10.41
C LYS A 31 11.28 -17.49 -10.21
N SER A 32 9.94 -17.66 -10.14
CA SER A 32 9.04 -16.51 -9.97
C SER A 32 9.16 -15.91 -8.58
N PHE A 33 9.26 -16.74 -7.56
CA PHE A 33 9.53 -16.31 -6.20
C PHE A 33 10.89 -15.63 -6.08
N ASN A 34 11.96 -16.21 -6.64
CA ASN A 34 13.31 -15.61 -6.59
C ASN A 34 13.36 -14.24 -7.28
N VAL A 35 12.60 -14.03 -8.36
CA VAL A 35 12.49 -12.72 -9.00
C VAL A 35 11.76 -11.73 -8.09
N HIS A 36 10.66 -12.16 -7.44
CA HIS A 36 9.94 -11.35 -6.48
C HIS A 36 10.82 -11.00 -5.28
N ASP A 37 11.46 -11.98 -4.67
CA ASP A 37 12.35 -11.83 -3.51
C ASP A 37 13.48 -10.81 -3.77
N LYS A 38 14.12 -10.88 -4.96
CA LYS A 38 15.13 -9.89 -5.36
C LYS A 38 14.57 -8.48 -5.51
N LYS A 39 13.33 -8.32 -6.01
CA LYS A 39 12.67 -7.00 -6.07
C LYS A 39 12.38 -6.46 -4.67
N VAL A 40 11.91 -7.31 -3.77
CA VAL A 40 11.68 -6.96 -2.37
C VAL A 40 13.00 -6.59 -1.69
N GLU A 41 14.05 -7.40 -1.86
CA GLU A 41 15.38 -7.10 -1.33
C GLU A 41 15.90 -5.75 -1.85
N HIS A 42 15.77 -5.48 -3.13
CA HIS A 42 16.20 -4.21 -3.71
C HIS A 42 15.46 -3.01 -3.08
N LEU A 43 14.13 -3.12 -2.92
CA LEU A 43 13.34 -2.08 -2.29
C LEU A 43 13.80 -1.84 -0.84
N TYR A 44 13.94 -2.89 -0.06
CA TYR A 44 14.31 -2.76 1.35
C TYR A 44 15.76 -2.27 1.52
N ARG A 45 16.72 -2.89 0.82
CA ARG A 45 18.15 -2.57 0.95
C ARG A 45 18.47 -1.17 0.42
N PHE A 46 18.00 -0.83 -0.77
CA PHE A 46 18.40 0.40 -1.46
C PHE A 46 17.33 1.50 -1.40
N GLY A 47 16.06 1.15 -1.49
CA GLY A 47 14.97 2.12 -1.39
C GLY A 47 14.77 2.60 0.04
N LEU A 48 14.61 1.69 0.99
CA LEU A 48 14.33 2.00 2.39
C LEU A 48 15.58 2.10 3.27
N ALA A 49 16.75 1.71 2.76
CA ALA A 49 18.00 1.57 3.53
C ALA A 49 17.82 0.65 4.78
N PHE A 50 17.03 -0.40 4.62
CA PHE A 50 16.68 -1.35 5.65
C PHE A 50 17.13 -2.76 5.24
N PRO A 51 18.35 -3.17 5.57
CA PRO A 51 18.96 -4.35 4.99
C PRO A 51 18.29 -5.64 5.49
N PRO A 52 18.17 -6.69 4.63
CA PRO A 52 17.60 -8.00 5.00
C PRO A 52 18.16 -8.61 6.27
N GLU A 53 19.43 -8.40 6.53
CA GLU A 53 20.13 -8.92 7.72
C GLU A 53 19.52 -8.41 9.04
N TYR A 54 18.83 -7.29 9.01
CA TYR A 54 18.13 -6.76 10.19
C TYR A 54 16.96 -7.63 10.63
N PHE A 55 16.31 -8.33 9.70
CA PHE A 55 15.11 -9.14 9.99
C PHE A 55 15.43 -10.44 10.77
N ARG A 56 16.68 -10.89 10.73
CA ARG A 56 17.07 -12.15 11.35
C ARG A 56 16.78 -12.16 12.87
N GLY A 57 15.91 -13.10 13.27
CA GLY A 57 15.50 -13.27 14.67
C GLY A 57 14.56 -12.21 15.21
N ARG A 58 14.15 -11.23 14.39
CA ARG A 58 13.20 -10.19 14.79
C ARG A 58 11.76 -10.68 14.73
N THR A 59 10.95 -10.17 15.64
CA THR A 59 9.50 -10.38 15.63
C THR A 59 8.83 -9.34 14.76
N LEU A 60 7.99 -9.78 13.83
CA LEU A 60 7.27 -8.92 12.90
C LEU A 60 5.77 -9.22 12.98
N ILE A 61 4.93 -8.19 13.00
CA ILE A 61 3.49 -8.32 12.77
C ILE A 61 3.13 -7.62 11.46
N ASP A 62 2.30 -8.28 10.64
CA ASP A 62 1.79 -7.74 9.38
C ASP A 62 0.28 -7.62 9.44
N LEU A 63 -0.23 -6.39 9.40
CA LEU A 63 -1.66 -6.10 9.41
C LEU A 63 -2.21 -6.02 7.98
N GLY A 64 -3.22 -6.85 7.70
CA GLY A 64 -3.79 -7.01 6.35
C GLY A 64 -2.84 -7.77 5.43
N ALA A 65 -2.28 -8.87 5.93
CA ALA A 65 -1.23 -9.62 5.26
C ALA A 65 -1.65 -10.26 3.92
N GLY A 66 -2.96 -10.36 3.67
CA GLY A 66 -3.48 -11.02 2.47
C GLY A 66 -2.93 -12.45 2.34
N THR A 67 -2.46 -12.79 1.16
CA THR A 67 -1.83 -14.10 0.84
C THR A 67 -0.39 -14.22 1.33
N GLY A 68 0.13 -13.24 2.08
CA GLY A 68 1.49 -13.26 2.63
C GLY A 68 2.63 -13.04 1.64
N HIS A 69 2.33 -12.84 0.35
CA HIS A 69 3.34 -12.71 -0.71
C HIS A 69 4.32 -11.54 -0.50
N HIS A 70 3.90 -10.47 0.16
CA HIS A 70 4.81 -9.36 0.48
C HIS A 70 5.73 -9.67 1.65
N THR A 71 5.26 -10.46 2.60
CA THR A 71 5.92 -10.65 3.90
C THR A 71 6.78 -11.91 3.95
N VAL A 72 6.55 -12.87 3.06
CA VAL A 72 7.32 -14.11 3.02
C VAL A 72 8.81 -13.89 2.76
N SER A 73 9.20 -12.86 1.98
CA SER A 73 10.61 -12.49 1.83
C SER A 73 11.25 -12.07 3.15
N LEU A 74 10.51 -11.34 4.00
CA LEU A 74 10.98 -10.93 5.33
C LEU A 74 11.15 -12.15 6.26
N ALA A 75 10.23 -13.12 6.14
CA ALA A 75 10.32 -14.39 6.84
C ALA A 75 11.55 -15.21 6.37
N ARG A 76 11.81 -15.26 5.05
CA ARG A 76 13.00 -15.88 4.48
C ARG A 76 14.30 -15.23 4.97
N TRP A 77 14.30 -13.94 5.25
CA TRP A 77 15.44 -13.25 5.86
C TRP A 77 15.57 -13.49 7.37
N GLY A 78 14.68 -14.30 7.93
CA GLY A 78 14.76 -14.77 9.31
C GLY A 78 13.84 -14.07 10.30
N ALA A 79 12.85 -13.29 9.84
CA ALA A 79 11.83 -12.73 10.74
C ALA A 79 10.84 -13.80 11.21
N LYS A 80 10.45 -13.71 12.48
CA LYS A 80 9.32 -14.47 13.05
C LYS A 80 8.06 -13.64 12.86
N CYS A 81 7.19 -14.08 11.94
CA CYS A 81 6.05 -13.30 11.48
C CYS A 81 4.75 -13.69 12.18
N THR A 82 3.95 -12.70 12.54
CA THR A 82 2.55 -12.83 12.91
C THR A 82 1.72 -12.13 11.82
N LEU A 83 0.93 -12.88 11.06
CA LEU A 83 0.09 -12.36 9.99
C LEU A 83 -1.34 -12.20 10.50
N VAL A 84 -1.90 -11.01 10.33
CA VAL A 84 -3.29 -10.69 10.67
C VAL A 84 -4.04 -10.41 9.39
N GLU A 85 -5.05 -11.22 9.10
CA GLU A 85 -5.85 -11.10 7.88
C GLU A 85 -7.30 -11.51 8.16
N MET A 86 -8.25 -10.70 7.68
CA MET A 86 -9.68 -10.99 7.87
C MET A 86 -10.24 -12.01 6.88
N ASN A 87 -9.57 -12.19 5.73
CA ASN A 87 -9.91 -13.16 4.72
C ASN A 87 -9.23 -14.50 5.05
N ASP A 88 -10.03 -15.45 5.53
CA ASP A 88 -9.59 -16.82 5.88
C ASP A 88 -8.97 -17.56 4.70
N ASP A 89 -9.57 -17.46 3.48
CA ASP A 89 -9.01 -18.08 2.28
C ASP A 89 -7.62 -17.54 1.93
N ALA A 90 -7.42 -16.22 2.07
CA ALA A 90 -6.11 -15.62 1.85
C ALA A 90 -5.09 -16.06 2.91
N LEU A 91 -5.54 -16.21 4.15
CA LEU A 91 -4.69 -16.65 5.25
C LEU A 91 -4.26 -18.11 5.08
N ASP A 92 -5.11 -18.96 4.50
CA ASP A 92 -4.75 -20.35 4.17
C ASP A 92 -3.70 -20.41 3.04
N VAL A 93 -3.81 -19.54 2.03
CA VAL A 93 -2.77 -19.37 1.03
C VAL A 93 -1.47 -18.89 1.69
N ALA A 94 -1.53 -17.93 2.61
CA ALA A 94 -0.36 -17.44 3.32
C ALA A 94 0.36 -18.54 4.11
N ARG A 95 -0.39 -19.47 4.75
CA ARG A 95 0.22 -20.64 5.43
C ARG A 95 1.03 -21.51 4.46
N ASN A 96 0.47 -21.76 3.28
CA ASN A 96 1.16 -22.57 2.25
C ASN A 96 2.40 -21.84 1.73
N VAL A 97 2.29 -20.54 1.41
CA VAL A 97 3.41 -19.70 0.95
C VAL A 97 4.54 -19.68 1.98
N PHE A 98 4.23 -19.51 3.24
CA PHE A 98 5.23 -19.50 4.30
C PHE A 98 5.86 -20.86 4.54
N SER A 99 5.07 -21.94 4.47
CA SER A 99 5.58 -23.32 4.56
C SER A 99 6.54 -23.66 3.42
N GLU A 100 6.32 -23.09 2.22
CA GLU A 100 7.14 -23.38 1.04
C GLU A 100 8.42 -22.53 0.99
N PHE A 101 8.34 -21.24 1.35
CA PHE A 101 9.41 -20.28 1.07
C PHE A 101 10.10 -19.69 2.30
N SER A 102 9.59 -19.90 3.51
CA SER A 102 10.27 -19.45 4.74
C SER A 102 11.24 -20.50 5.26
N GLU A 103 12.37 -20.05 5.77
CA GLU A 103 13.33 -20.88 6.52
C GLU A 103 13.03 -20.92 8.03
N VAL A 104 12.07 -20.12 8.50
CA VAL A 104 11.61 -20.04 9.89
C VAL A 104 10.29 -20.78 10.02
N GLU A 105 10.13 -21.61 11.05
CA GLU A 105 8.89 -22.38 11.29
C GLU A 105 7.92 -21.68 12.27
N ASP A 106 8.42 -20.75 13.09
CA ASP A 106 7.67 -20.11 14.19
C ASP A 106 6.90 -18.88 13.66
N HIS A 107 5.84 -19.14 12.89
CA HIS A 107 4.93 -18.11 12.40
C HIS A 107 3.53 -18.26 12.97
N HIS A 108 2.85 -17.13 13.19
CA HIS A 108 1.48 -17.10 13.67
C HIS A 108 0.54 -16.49 12.62
N PHE A 109 -0.63 -17.10 12.48
CA PHE A 109 -1.64 -16.66 11.51
C PHE A 109 -2.95 -16.42 12.26
N ILE A 110 -3.41 -15.17 12.25
CA ILE A 110 -4.57 -14.68 13.00
C ILE A 110 -5.65 -14.27 12.02
N ASN A 111 -6.78 -15.01 11.99
CA ASN A 111 -7.94 -14.59 11.23
C ASN A 111 -8.72 -13.54 12.04
N SER A 112 -8.50 -12.29 11.71
CA SER A 112 -9.13 -11.15 12.40
C SER A 112 -9.09 -9.90 11.53
N SER A 113 -10.07 -9.01 11.70
CA SER A 113 -9.92 -7.62 11.29
C SER A 113 -8.76 -6.97 12.05
N LEU A 114 -8.08 -6.02 11.41
CA LEU A 114 -7.06 -5.22 12.08
C LEU A 114 -7.64 -4.39 13.26
N TYR A 115 -8.93 -4.03 13.19
CA TYR A 115 -9.60 -3.29 14.27
C TYR A 115 -9.96 -4.16 15.47
N ASP A 116 -10.13 -5.48 15.27
CA ASP A 116 -10.53 -6.46 16.27
C ASP A 116 -9.33 -7.20 16.89
N ILE A 117 -8.10 -6.86 16.50
CA ILE A 117 -6.90 -7.44 17.09
C ILE A 117 -6.86 -7.15 18.61
N ASP A 118 -6.44 -8.13 19.39
CA ASP A 118 -6.24 -7.97 20.83
C ASP A 118 -5.12 -6.97 21.14
N LYS A 119 -5.51 -5.69 21.25
CA LYS A 119 -4.58 -4.58 21.49
C LYS A 119 -3.86 -4.68 22.84
N VAL A 120 -4.43 -5.37 23.83
CA VAL A 120 -3.80 -5.56 25.14
C VAL A 120 -2.68 -6.61 25.02
N LYS A 121 -2.98 -7.72 24.37
CA LYS A 121 -2.03 -8.82 24.16
C LYS A 121 -0.83 -8.43 23.32
N TYR A 122 -1.07 -7.67 22.25
CA TYR A 122 -0.07 -7.42 21.20
C TYR A 122 0.59 -6.04 21.26
N ARG A 123 0.15 -5.15 22.14
CA ARG A 123 0.75 -3.81 22.31
C ARG A 123 2.24 -3.92 22.63
N GLU A 124 3.05 -3.18 21.88
CA GLU A 124 4.52 -3.07 22.08
C GLU A 124 5.24 -4.43 22.14
N LYS A 125 4.80 -5.40 21.31
CA LYS A 125 5.36 -6.76 21.33
C LYS A 125 6.31 -7.04 20.16
N PHE A 126 6.26 -6.27 19.09
CA PHE A 126 6.98 -6.56 17.86
C PHE A 126 8.15 -5.63 17.63
N ASP A 127 9.25 -6.16 17.13
CA ASP A 127 10.39 -5.35 16.69
C ASP A 127 10.02 -4.54 15.44
N ILE A 128 9.11 -5.09 14.63
CA ILE A 128 8.62 -4.47 13.39
C ILE A 128 7.10 -4.63 13.32
N ALA A 129 6.38 -3.52 13.16
CA ALA A 129 4.98 -3.50 12.77
C ALA A 129 4.90 -3.11 11.29
N HIS A 130 4.31 -3.99 10.48
CA HIS A 130 4.26 -3.87 9.02
C HIS A 130 2.81 -3.80 8.54
N SER A 131 2.55 -3.00 7.51
CA SER A 131 1.30 -3.01 6.76
C SER A 131 1.53 -2.46 5.36
N ARG A 132 1.03 -3.15 4.33
CA ARG A 132 1.21 -2.73 2.95
C ARG A 132 -0.03 -2.98 2.11
N GLY A 133 -0.51 -1.92 1.42
CA GLY A 133 -1.67 -1.98 0.54
C GLY A 133 -3.00 -2.15 1.29
N VAL A 134 -3.11 -1.59 2.51
CA VAL A 134 -4.26 -1.82 3.40
C VAL A 134 -5.05 -0.56 3.67
N LEU A 135 -4.37 0.55 4.01
CA LEU A 135 -5.07 1.75 4.48
C LEU A 135 -5.93 2.40 3.39
N THR A 136 -5.59 2.19 2.13
CA THR A 136 -6.41 2.61 0.99
C THR A 136 -7.82 2.01 0.99
N HIS A 137 -7.97 0.82 1.60
CA HIS A 137 -9.23 0.05 1.63
C HIS A 137 -9.98 0.13 2.96
N VAL A 138 -9.50 0.90 3.93
CA VAL A 138 -10.15 1.04 5.24
C VAL A 138 -10.90 2.36 5.37
N ALA A 139 -11.97 2.37 6.18
CA ALA A 139 -12.80 3.55 6.41
C ALA A 139 -12.13 4.56 7.35
N ASP A 140 -11.42 4.07 8.37
CA ASP A 140 -10.69 4.87 9.37
C ASP A 140 -9.18 4.61 9.28
N LYS A 141 -8.51 5.40 8.44
CA LYS A 141 -7.07 5.29 8.23
C LYS A 141 -6.25 5.67 9.46
N ARG A 142 -6.69 6.73 10.18
CA ARG A 142 -5.98 7.19 11.39
C ARG A 142 -6.04 6.14 12.48
N GLY A 143 -7.22 5.61 12.77
CA GLY A 143 -7.39 4.54 13.76
C GLY A 143 -6.64 3.26 13.35
N ALA A 144 -6.63 2.89 12.08
CA ALA A 144 -5.87 1.75 11.58
C ALA A 144 -4.36 1.95 11.73
N PHE A 145 -3.86 3.16 11.44
CA PHE A 145 -2.44 3.49 11.62
C PHE A 145 -2.04 3.55 13.10
N GLU A 146 -2.89 4.11 13.97
CA GLU A 146 -2.70 4.10 15.43
C GLU A 146 -2.56 2.67 15.96
N ILE A 147 -3.41 1.76 15.49
CA ILE A 147 -3.31 0.34 15.85
C ILE A 147 -1.95 -0.19 15.41
N LEU A 148 -1.57 -0.01 14.13
CA LEU A 148 -0.28 -0.46 13.60
C LEU A 148 0.89 0.05 14.45
N ALA A 149 0.93 1.35 14.73
CA ALA A 149 1.98 1.98 15.52
C ALA A 149 2.06 1.41 16.95
N SER A 150 0.90 1.15 17.57
CA SER A 150 0.82 0.64 18.95
C SER A 150 1.40 -0.77 19.13
N LEU A 151 1.59 -1.53 18.06
CA LEU A 151 2.10 -2.90 18.10
C LEU A 151 3.64 -2.95 18.13
N ALA A 152 4.31 -1.91 17.64
CA ALA A 152 5.76 -1.82 17.66
C ALA A 152 6.29 -1.54 19.08
N LYS A 153 7.37 -2.20 19.47
CA LYS A 153 8.10 -1.92 20.71
C LYS A 153 8.66 -0.49 20.69
N PRO A 154 8.85 0.15 21.86
CA PRO A 154 9.69 1.32 21.93
C PRO A 154 11.08 1.05 21.32
N GLY A 155 11.51 1.90 20.39
CA GLY A 155 12.74 1.69 19.60
C GLY A 155 12.62 0.65 18.47
N GLY A 156 11.43 0.11 18.25
CA GLY A 156 11.10 -0.72 17.08
C GLY A 156 10.77 0.11 15.84
N TYR A 157 10.36 -0.54 14.78
CA TYR A 157 10.06 0.10 13.50
C TYR A 157 8.62 -0.12 13.07
N VAL A 158 8.03 0.90 12.48
CA VAL A 158 6.80 0.80 11.70
C VAL A 158 7.19 0.90 10.22
N ILE A 159 6.86 -0.13 9.44
CA ILE A 159 7.05 -0.15 7.98
C ILE A 159 5.67 -0.11 7.35
N TYR A 160 5.36 1.02 6.76
CA TYR A 160 4.09 1.28 6.11
C TYR A 160 4.30 1.49 4.61
N GLY A 161 3.48 0.87 3.78
CA GLY A 161 3.51 1.03 2.34
C GLY A 161 2.11 1.04 1.73
N ASP A 162 1.81 2.11 1.00
CA ASP A 162 0.57 2.24 0.25
C ASP A 162 0.80 3.13 -0.97
N ARG A 163 -0.18 3.20 -1.87
CA ARG A 163 -0.19 4.25 -2.88
C ARG A 163 -0.44 5.59 -2.21
N ASN A 164 0.07 6.65 -2.82
CA ASN A 164 -0.32 8.01 -2.45
C ASN A 164 -1.32 8.58 -3.46
N THR A 165 -2.05 9.62 -3.05
CA THR A 165 -3.08 10.28 -3.86
C THR A 165 -2.56 10.70 -5.24
N CYS A 166 -1.35 11.25 -5.32
CA CYS A 166 -0.78 11.70 -6.60
C CYS A 166 -0.39 10.55 -7.52
N GLY A 167 0.19 9.47 -6.97
CA GLY A 167 0.50 8.26 -7.72
C GLY A 167 -0.75 7.52 -8.22
N GLY A 168 -1.88 7.72 -7.55
CA GLY A 168 -3.19 7.15 -7.93
C GLY A 168 -4.01 7.99 -8.90
N ILE A 169 -3.56 9.19 -9.31
CA ILE A 169 -4.40 10.14 -10.08
C ILE A 169 -4.96 9.57 -11.37
N GLN A 170 -4.16 8.83 -12.14
CA GLN A 170 -4.61 8.21 -13.39
C GLN A 170 -5.79 7.27 -13.13
N GLU A 171 -5.67 6.41 -12.13
CA GLU A 171 -6.73 5.47 -11.79
C GLU A 171 -7.96 6.18 -11.24
N MET A 172 -7.80 7.24 -10.46
CA MET A 172 -8.91 8.07 -9.99
C MET A 172 -9.67 8.69 -11.15
N LEU A 173 -8.99 9.20 -12.16
CA LEU A 173 -9.60 9.75 -13.38
C LEU A 173 -10.31 8.67 -14.20
N GLN A 174 -9.69 7.50 -14.34
CA GLN A 174 -10.32 6.34 -14.98
C GLN A 174 -11.59 5.90 -14.23
N ARG A 175 -11.55 5.82 -12.90
CA ARG A 175 -12.73 5.52 -12.07
C ARG A 175 -13.83 6.55 -12.27
N LEU A 176 -13.51 7.83 -12.27
CA LEU A 176 -14.46 8.90 -12.53
C LEU A 176 -15.13 8.72 -13.89
N ALA A 177 -14.36 8.42 -14.94
CA ALA A 177 -14.90 8.14 -16.26
C ALA A 177 -15.83 6.92 -16.25
N VAL A 178 -15.40 5.80 -15.69
CA VAL A 178 -16.21 4.58 -15.59
C VAL A 178 -17.52 4.84 -14.85
N TYR A 179 -17.48 5.46 -13.68
CA TYR A 179 -18.69 5.74 -12.90
C TYR A 179 -19.62 6.76 -13.54
N SER A 180 -19.08 7.67 -14.33
CA SER A 180 -19.91 8.63 -15.09
C SER A 180 -20.78 7.93 -16.15
N TYR A 181 -20.34 6.80 -16.71
CA TYR A 181 -21.08 6.00 -17.69
C TYR A 181 -21.89 4.85 -17.08
N ALA A 182 -21.32 4.18 -16.11
CA ALA A 182 -21.88 2.95 -15.54
C ALA A 182 -22.77 3.21 -14.30
N GLY A 183 -22.65 4.39 -13.68
CA GLY A 183 -23.25 4.64 -12.38
C GLY A 183 -22.70 3.66 -11.32
N ASN A 184 -23.62 3.09 -10.54
CA ASN A 184 -23.28 2.19 -9.44
C ASN A 184 -23.53 0.71 -9.76
N ASP A 185 -23.84 0.36 -10.99
CA ASP A 185 -24.09 -1.01 -11.42
C ASP A 185 -22.77 -1.74 -11.66
N GLU A 186 -22.53 -2.81 -10.92
CA GLU A 186 -21.28 -3.57 -10.95
C GLU A 186 -21.00 -4.17 -12.34
N LEU A 187 -22.02 -4.74 -13.01
CA LEU A 187 -21.86 -5.31 -14.35
C LEU A 187 -21.55 -4.23 -15.39
N GLN A 188 -22.17 -3.06 -15.25
CA GLN A 188 -21.87 -1.93 -16.12
C GLN A 188 -20.46 -1.39 -15.86
N ILE A 189 -20.01 -1.33 -14.61
CA ILE A 189 -18.63 -0.93 -14.27
C ILE A 189 -17.62 -1.86 -14.95
N VAL A 190 -17.81 -3.17 -14.86
CA VAL A 190 -16.96 -4.16 -15.53
C VAL A 190 -16.96 -3.93 -17.05
N ASN A 191 -18.12 -3.85 -17.68
CA ASN A 191 -18.25 -3.70 -19.13
C ASN A 191 -17.63 -2.39 -19.63
N VAL A 192 -17.85 -1.29 -18.91
CA VAL A 192 -17.32 0.03 -19.29
C VAL A 192 -15.80 0.08 -19.10
N SER A 193 -15.27 -0.44 -18.00
CA SER A 193 -13.83 -0.48 -17.76
C SER A 193 -13.10 -1.33 -18.80
N GLU A 194 -13.65 -2.50 -19.18
CA GLU A 194 -13.07 -3.30 -20.26
C GLU A 194 -13.04 -2.57 -21.62
N LYS A 195 -14.11 -1.83 -21.95
CA LYS A 195 -14.17 -1.08 -23.20
C LYS A 195 -13.23 0.11 -23.24
N LEU A 196 -13.11 0.86 -22.14
CA LEU A 196 -12.33 2.09 -22.10
C LEU A 196 -10.84 1.85 -21.82
N PHE A 197 -10.51 0.81 -21.03
CA PHE A 197 -9.18 0.63 -20.48
C PHE A 197 -8.59 -0.77 -20.71
N SER A 198 -8.94 -1.40 -21.84
CA SER A 198 -8.44 -2.72 -22.24
C SER A 198 -6.91 -2.81 -22.20
N ASP A 199 -6.22 -1.81 -22.74
CA ASP A 199 -4.76 -1.79 -22.80
C ASP A 199 -4.11 -1.69 -21.42
N ASP A 200 -4.73 -0.95 -20.49
CA ASP A 200 -4.26 -0.86 -19.10
C ASP A 200 -4.46 -2.18 -18.35
N ILE A 201 -5.57 -2.87 -18.63
CA ILE A 201 -5.85 -4.19 -18.07
C ILE A 201 -4.80 -5.18 -18.59
N GLU A 202 -4.53 -5.21 -19.90
CA GLU A 202 -3.51 -6.09 -20.50
C GLU A 202 -2.12 -5.84 -19.91
N ARG A 203 -1.68 -4.60 -19.83
CA ARG A 203 -0.39 -4.25 -19.21
C ARG A 203 -0.30 -4.75 -17.76
N SER A 204 -1.40 -4.65 -17.02
CA SER A 204 -1.45 -5.12 -15.63
C SER A 204 -1.34 -6.63 -15.52
N VAL A 205 -2.05 -7.37 -16.39
CA VAL A 205 -2.00 -8.84 -16.43
C VAL A 205 -0.60 -9.34 -16.83
N LEU A 206 0.07 -8.63 -17.73
CA LEU A 206 1.45 -8.97 -18.15
C LEU A 206 2.49 -8.68 -17.04
N SER A 207 2.22 -7.71 -16.17
CA SER A 207 3.18 -7.28 -15.15
C SER A 207 3.12 -8.10 -13.85
N VAL A 208 1.96 -8.67 -13.53
CA VAL A 208 1.70 -9.42 -12.30
C VAL A 208 0.80 -10.62 -12.63
N PRO A 209 1.03 -11.83 -12.07
CA PRO A 209 0.28 -13.04 -12.37
C PRO A 209 -1.13 -13.02 -11.77
N ARG A 210 -2.00 -12.16 -12.28
CA ARG A 210 -3.41 -12.03 -11.87
C ARG A 210 -4.34 -12.04 -13.08
N SER A 211 -5.60 -12.44 -12.86
CA SER A 211 -6.59 -12.48 -13.92
C SER A 211 -7.05 -11.08 -14.35
N ARG A 212 -7.57 -10.94 -15.56
CA ARG A 212 -8.21 -9.70 -16.03
C ARG A 212 -9.31 -9.25 -15.07
N GLU A 213 -10.13 -10.18 -14.64
CA GLU A 213 -11.23 -9.93 -13.71
C GLU A 213 -10.68 -9.35 -12.38
N ALA A 214 -9.65 -9.98 -11.80
CA ALA A 214 -9.01 -9.47 -10.58
C ALA A 214 -8.49 -8.04 -10.74
N VAL A 215 -7.92 -7.69 -11.91
CA VAL A 215 -7.49 -6.31 -12.21
C VAL A 215 -8.67 -5.35 -12.24
N ILE A 216 -9.79 -5.74 -12.90
CA ILE A 216 -10.98 -4.90 -13.02
C ILE A 216 -11.60 -4.64 -11.65
N TYR A 217 -11.76 -5.69 -10.85
CA TYR A 217 -12.35 -5.57 -9.52
C TYR A 217 -11.49 -4.74 -8.58
N ASP A 218 -10.18 -4.95 -8.58
CA ASP A 218 -9.23 -4.19 -7.78
C ASP A 218 -9.23 -2.68 -8.12
N ARG A 219 -9.28 -2.33 -9.41
CA ARG A 219 -9.15 -0.94 -9.85
C ARG A 219 -10.47 -0.17 -9.89
N TRP A 220 -11.55 -0.80 -10.34
CA TRP A 220 -12.79 -0.05 -10.63
C TRP A 220 -14.01 -0.50 -9.85
N VAL A 221 -14.09 -1.77 -9.43
CA VAL A 221 -15.29 -2.27 -8.73
C VAL A 221 -15.23 -2.04 -7.23
N ILE A 222 -14.05 -2.20 -6.60
CA ILE A 222 -13.89 -1.97 -5.16
C ILE A 222 -14.23 -0.53 -4.81
N ARG A 223 -15.20 -0.36 -3.90
CA ARG A 223 -15.76 0.98 -3.57
C ARG A 223 -14.84 1.79 -2.70
N GLN A 224 -14.27 1.16 -1.70
CA GLN A 224 -13.36 1.82 -0.77
C GLN A 224 -11.95 1.78 -1.32
N GLN A 225 -11.60 2.87 -1.97
CA GLN A 225 -10.25 3.12 -2.49
C GLN A 225 -9.98 4.61 -2.38
N ASP A 226 -9.25 4.97 -1.33
CA ASP A 226 -8.94 6.35 -0.99
C ASP A 226 -7.49 6.39 -0.48
N ASP A 227 -6.57 6.74 -1.36
CA ASP A 227 -5.15 6.75 -1.08
C ASP A 227 -4.80 7.95 -0.19
N PRO A 228 -4.05 7.79 0.91
CA PRO A 228 -3.59 8.92 1.71
C PRO A 228 -2.57 9.75 0.95
N SER A 229 -2.49 11.05 1.22
CA SER A 229 -1.34 11.84 0.77
C SER A 229 -0.10 11.50 1.60
N ILE A 230 1.09 11.80 1.08
CA ILE A 230 2.33 11.63 1.87
C ILE A 230 2.27 12.56 3.10
N SER A 231 1.67 13.75 2.98
CA SER A 231 1.47 14.66 4.10
C SER A 231 0.59 14.06 5.20
N ASP A 232 -0.50 13.34 4.83
CA ASP A 232 -1.34 12.64 5.82
C ASP A 232 -0.54 11.58 6.58
N VAL A 233 0.35 10.85 5.89
CA VAL A 233 1.20 9.82 6.52
C VAL A 233 2.22 10.47 7.48
N ILE A 234 2.75 11.64 7.16
CA ILE A 234 3.63 12.39 8.07
C ILE A 234 2.84 12.81 9.32
N ASP A 235 1.58 13.24 9.17
CA ASP A 235 0.71 13.56 10.30
C ASP A 235 0.44 12.32 11.16
N PHE A 236 0.22 11.14 10.56
CA PHE A 236 0.09 9.88 11.30
C PHE A 236 1.35 9.56 12.12
N PHE A 237 2.54 9.82 11.57
CA PHE A 237 3.79 9.63 12.31
C PHE A 237 3.85 10.54 13.54
N GLU A 238 3.56 11.82 13.37
CA GLU A 238 3.57 12.82 14.44
C GLU A 238 2.58 12.46 15.56
N GLU A 239 1.34 12.13 15.19
CA GLU A 239 0.27 11.75 16.12
C GLU A 239 0.61 10.50 16.95
N ASN A 240 1.44 9.61 16.41
CA ASN A 240 1.85 8.36 17.07
C ASN A 240 3.28 8.40 17.62
N ASN A 241 3.89 9.58 17.73
CA ASN A 241 5.26 9.77 18.23
C ASN A 241 6.30 8.93 17.49
N LEU A 242 6.13 8.75 16.19
CA LEU A 242 7.08 8.04 15.33
C LEU A 242 8.07 9.02 14.71
N LEU A 243 9.34 8.62 14.67
CA LEU A 243 10.39 9.34 13.98
C LEU A 243 10.51 8.84 12.55
N TYR A 244 10.55 9.76 11.59
CA TYR A 244 10.84 9.40 10.20
C TYR A 244 12.27 8.88 10.06
N VAL A 245 12.42 7.71 9.48
CA VAL A 245 13.74 7.10 9.20
C VAL A 245 14.07 7.20 7.72
N ASN A 246 13.19 6.72 6.85
CA ASN A 246 13.38 6.75 5.40
C ASN A 246 12.06 6.47 4.67
N SER A 247 12.03 6.75 3.36
CA SER A 247 10.90 6.41 2.48
C SER A 247 11.36 6.14 1.06
N TRP A 248 10.49 5.48 0.29
CA TRP A 248 10.63 5.36 -1.15
C TRP A 248 9.33 5.82 -1.84
N PRO A 249 9.37 6.88 -2.68
CA PRO A 249 10.52 7.77 -2.91
C PRO A 249 10.93 8.56 -1.65
N ARG A 250 12.16 9.07 -1.65
CA ARG A 250 12.67 9.86 -0.52
C ARG A 250 12.02 11.24 -0.47
N ILE A 251 11.69 11.69 0.74
CA ILE A 251 11.09 13.01 0.99
C ILE A 251 11.98 13.92 1.87
N ASP A 252 13.07 13.40 2.41
CA ASP A 252 13.93 14.08 3.38
C ASP A 252 15.08 14.91 2.76
N PHE A 253 15.08 15.05 1.43
CA PHE A 253 16.16 15.71 0.71
C PHE A 253 16.28 17.21 1.00
N LEU A 254 15.21 17.89 1.39
CA LEU A 254 15.26 19.31 1.78
C LEU A 254 15.81 19.52 3.19
N GLY A 255 15.69 18.54 4.07
CA GLY A 255 16.22 18.61 5.43
C GLY A 255 17.66 18.13 5.57
N ARG A 256 18.21 17.46 4.54
CA ARG A 256 19.60 16.98 4.52
C ARG A 256 20.53 17.98 3.83
N GLY A 257 20.44 19.25 4.22
CA GLY A 257 21.42 20.25 3.81
C GLY A 257 22.81 19.96 4.37
N VAL A 258 23.76 20.86 4.16
CA VAL A 258 25.18 20.75 4.50
C VAL A 258 25.45 20.49 6.01
N SER A 259 24.43 20.48 6.85
CA SER A 259 24.53 20.27 8.29
C SER A 259 24.21 18.82 8.66
N THR A 260 25.14 18.15 9.31
CA THR A 260 24.96 16.84 9.96
C THR A 260 24.00 16.87 11.17
N PHE A 261 23.46 18.04 11.50
CA PHE A 261 22.60 18.30 12.65
C PHE A 261 21.16 18.67 12.27
N THR A 262 20.68 18.23 11.11
CA THR A 262 19.26 18.39 10.80
C THR A 262 18.44 17.51 11.72
N ASP A 263 17.50 18.12 12.41
CA ASP A 263 16.52 17.42 13.22
C ASP A 263 15.72 16.46 12.30
N PRO A 264 15.82 15.14 12.50
CA PRO A 264 15.06 14.15 11.70
C PRO A 264 13.55 14.30 11.89
N ASN A 265 13.11 15.05 12.88
CA ASN A 265 11.71 15.36 13.19
C ASN A 265 11.23 16.70 12.64
N ASN A 266 11.97 17.32 11.73
CA ASN A 266 11.49 18.53 11.09
C ASN A 266 10.34 18.20 10.10
N ASN A 267 9.15 17.99 10.66
CA ASN A 267 7.95 17.66 9.89
C ASN A 267 7.62 18.70 8.82
N HIS A 268 7.99 19.96 9.03
CA HIS A 268 7.82 20.99 8.01
C HIS A 268 8.69 20.71 6.77
N ALA A 269 9.97 20.36 6.97
CA ALA A 269 10.86 20.00 5.87
C ALA A 269 10.42 18.71 5.18
N LEU A 270 9.94 17.71 5.94
CA LEU A 270 9.39 16.48 5.38
C LEU A 270 8.14 16.76 4.54
N LYS A 271 7.22 17.61 5.01
CA LYS A 271 6.01 18.01 4.26
C LYS A 271 6.34 18.79 3.00
N GLN A 272 7.37 19.64 3.03
CA GLN A 272 7.86 20.30 1.81
C GLN A 272 8.43 19.29 0.80
N GLY A 273 9.22 18.34 1.28
CA GLY A 273 9.74 17.25 0.45
C GLY A 273 8.62 16.37 -0.12
N ALA A 274 7.64 16.02 0.70
CA ALA A 274 6.44 15.30 0.27
C ALA A 274 5.70 16.04 -0.86
N PHE A 275 5.46 17.32 -0.67
CA PHE A 275 4.83 18.17 -1.68
C PHE A 275 5.58 18.16 -3.01
N LEU A 276 6.90 18.26 -2.99
CA LEU A 276 7.71 18.22 -4.20
C LEU A 276 7.66 16.85 -4.87
N VAL A 277 7.76 15.77 -4.11
CA VAL A 277 7.66 14.40 -4.63
C VAL A 277 6.30 14.13 -5.26
N GLU A 278 5.22 14.52 -4.60
CA GLU A 278 3.85 14.36 -5.11
C GLU A 278 3.66 15.11 -6.44
N ASN A 279 4.16 16.34 -6.55
CA ASN A 279 4.08 17.10 -7.80
C ASN A 279 4.97 16.51 -8.90
N LEU A 280 6.15 16.03 -8.56
CA LEU A 280 7.04 15.36 -9.51
C LEU A 280 6.41 14.07 -10.05
N TRP A 281 5.75 13.29 -9.21
CA TRP A 281 5.03 12.09 -9.63
C TRP A 281 3.90 12.39 -10.62
N MET A 282 3.18 13.47 -10.44
CA MET A 282 2.15 13.89 -11.40
C MET A 282 2.74 14.24 -12.76
N ILE A 283 3.93 14.86 -12.78
CA ILE A 283 4.63 15.21 -14.00
C ILE A 283 5.24 13.99 -14.69
N LEU A 284 5.84 13.09 -13.92
CA LEU A 284 6.55 11.92 -14.45
C LEU A 284 5.63 10.78 -14.89
N ASN A 285 4.40 10.73 -14.40
CA ASN A 285 3.43 9.70 -14.80
C ASN A 285 2.88 9.90 -16.22
N ASP A 286 3.18 11.03 -16.83
CA ASP A 286 2.87 11.29 -18.23
C ASP A 286 4.01 10.73 -19.10
N GLY A 287 3.92 9.44 -19.42
CA GLY A 287 5.00 8.62 -19.99
C GLY A 287 5.48 8.98 -21.40
N GLU A 288 5.13 10.14 -21.96
CA GLU A 288 5.60 10.62 -23.26
C GLU A 288 6.10 12.08 -23.15
N SER A 289 7.36 12.28 -23.55
CA SER A 289 8.06 13.58 -23.48
C SER A 289 7.39 14.72 -24.24
N GLU A 290 6.42 14.43 -25.12
CA GLU A 290 5.66 15.45 -25.85
C GLU A 290 4.58 16.12 -24.98
N ASN A 291 4.12 15.46 -23.93
CA ASN A 291 3.06 15.98 -23.05
C ASN A 291 3.59 16.93 -21.99
N ILE A 292 4.88 16.90 -21.66
CA ILE A 292 5.49 17.89 -20.76
C ILE A 292 5.31 19.32 -21.27
N LYS A 293 5.28 19.52 -22.60
CA LYS A 293 5.03 20.83 -23.20
C LYS A 293 3.60 21.35 -23.00
N SER A 294 2.62 20.45 -22.84
CA SER A 294 1.23 20.85 -22.59
C SER A 294 1.01 21.35 -21.16
N LEU A 295 1.96 21.08 -20.26
CA LEU A 295 1.94 21.51 -18.86
C LEU A 295 2.67 22.84 -18.63
N GLU A 296 3.34 23.37 -19.65
CA GLU A 296 3.93 24.73 -19.60
C GLU A 296 2.80 25.75 -19.42
N GLY A 297 2.62 26.22 -18.19
CA GLY A 297 1.61 27.21 -17.85
C GLY A 297 0.60 26.79 -16.79
N VAL A 298 0.55 25.52 -16.41
CA VAL A 298 -0.28 25.07 -15.29
C VAL A 298 0.54 25.14 -14.00
N GLY A 299 0.11 25.97 -13.07
CA GLY A 299 0.79 26.13 -11.78
C GLY A 299 0.62 24.89 -10.89
N ILE A 300 1.63 24.56 -10.08
CA ILE A 300 1.61 23.44 -9.12
C ILE A 300 0.36 23.46 -8.23
N GLY A 301 -0.14 24.67 -7.88
CA GLY A 301 -1.38 24.83 -7.11
C GLY A 301 -2.63 24.37 -7.84
N GLU A 302 -2.66 24.45 -9.18
CA GLU A 302 -3.81 24.01 -10.00
C GLU A 302 -3.91 22.49 -10.05
N TYR A 303 -2.77 21.77 -10.11
CA TYR A 303 -2.75 20.30 -10.00
C TYR A 303 -3.27 19.82 -8.66
N LYS A 304 -2.87 20.46 -7.57
CA LYS A 304 -3.37 20.12 -6.24
C LYS A 304 -4.88 20.33 -6.15
N ASN A 305 -5.39 21.42 -6.73
CA ASN A 305 -6.83 21.69 -6.80
C ASN A 305 -7.55 20.65 -7.66
N LEU A 306 -6.98 20.23 -8.78
CA LEU A 306 -7.53 19.18 -9.63
C LEU A 306 -7.62 17.85 -8.86
N LEU A 307 -6.56 17.43 -8.17
CA LEU A 307 -6.54 16.23 -7.33
C LEU A 307 -7.64 16.25 -6.28
N VAL A 308 -7.75 17.33 -5.53
CA VAL A 308 -8.79 17.49 -4.50
C VAL A 308 -10.17 17.44 -5.12
N THR A 309 -10.36 18.08 -6.29
CA THR A 309 -11.63 18.07 -7.01
C THR A 309 -12.02 16.67 -7.46
N VAL A 310 -11.09 15.92 -8.08
CA VAL A 310 -11.35 14.55 -8.56
C VAL A 310 -11.62 13.62 -7.38
N ALA A 311 -10.86 13.71 -6.30
CA ALA A 311 -11.08 12.91 -5.10
C ALA A 311 -12.46 13.19 -4.48
N ASN A 312 -12.88 14.46 -4.41
CA ASN A 312 -14.19 14.83 -3.90
C ASN A 312 -15.32 14.34 -4.82
N MET A 313 -15.15 14.41 -6.14
CA MET A 313 -16.12 13.87 -7.09
C MET A 313 -16.29 12.36 -6.90
N LEU A 314 -15.20 11.60 -6.74
CA LEU A 314 -15.25 10.16 -6.50
C LEU A 314 -15.90 9.79 -5.16
N ARG A 315 -15.71 10.58 -4.12
CA ARG A 315 -16.37 10.36 -2.81
C ARG A 315 -17.88 10.57 -2.84
N ASN A 316 -18.36 11.37 -3.78
CA ASN A 316 -19.77 11.69 -3.94
C ASN A 316 -20.51 10.75 -4.92
N LEU A 317 -19.80 9.88 -5.61
CA LEU A 317 -20.34 8.79 -6.44
C LEU A 317 -20.53 7.52 -5.61
#